data_6fdf49e36c74f9d75d093a04bc4dca31
#
_entry.id   6fdf49e36c74f9d75d093a04bc4dca31
#
_cell.length_a   1.000
_cell.length_b   1.000
_cell.length_c   1.000
_cell.angle_alpha   90.00
_cell.angle_beta   90.00
_cell.angle_gamma   90.00
#
_symmetry.space_group_name_H-M   'P 1'
#
loop_
_entity.id
_entity.type
_entity.pdbx_description
1 polymer ?
#
loop_
_entity_poly.entity_id
_entity_poly.type
_entity_poly.pdbx_seq_one_letter_code
_entity_poly.pdbx_strand_id
1 'polypeptide(L)'
;MISNALAGVAVGYALGMKDEEIIRGIEKLVPIAGRNNLIEAEHYTIIDDCYNANPASMKSSLDVLAFADTRTVAILGDMGELGADEKKMHAEVGSYAVKKGISLLICIGTLSAEMANAA
;
A
#
# COMPACT_ATOMS: atom_id res chain seq x y z
N MET A 1 5.58 -4.61 -3.55
CA MET A 1 6.12 -4.44 -4.93
C MET A 1 7.47 -5.10 -5.14
N ILE A 2 8.46 -4.93 -4.28
CA ILE A 2 9.80 -5.57 -4.42
C ILE A 2 9.70 -7.09 -4.55
N SER A 3 8.88 -7.75 -3.72
CA SER A 3 8.68 -9.21 -3.79
C SER A 3 8.15 -9.69 -5.15
N ASN A 4 7.25 -8.90 -5.77
CA ASN A 4 6.72 -9.24 -7.09
C ASN A 4 7.78 -9.06 -8.20
N ALA A 5 8.61 -8.03 -8.10
CA ALA A 5 9.73 -7.84 -9.01
C ALA A 5 10.76 -8.99 -8.88
N LEU A 6 11.08 -9.39 -7.65
CA LEU A 6 11.96 -10.54 -7.41
C LEU A 6 11.41 -11.85 -7.98
N ALA A 7 10.10 -12.08 -7.89
CA ALA A 7 9.48 -13.23 -8.54
C ALA A 7 9.64 -13.18 -10.08
N GLY A 8 9.46 -12.00 -10.68
CA GLY A 8 9.72 -11.79 -12.10
C GLY A 8 11.18 -12.06 -12.50
N VAL A 9 12.13 -11.58 -11.68
CA VAL A 9 13.56 -11.86 -11.86
C VAL A 9 13.83 -13.38 -11.82
N ALA A 10 13.30 -14.09 -10.83
CA ALA A 10 13.49 -15.53 -10.69
C ALA A 10 12.94 -16.30 -11.90
N VAL A 11 11.77 -15.91 -12.40
CA VAL A 11 11.19 -16.49 -13.62
C VAL A 11 12.05 -16.19 -14.85
N GLY A 12 12.54 -14.96 -14.97
CA GLY A 12 13.45 -14.58 -16.06
C GLY A 12 14.70 -15.46 -16.11
N TYR A 13 15.35 -15.67 -14.98
CA TYR A 13 16.50 -16.58 -14.89
C TYR A 13 16.14 -18.03 -15.21
N ALA A 14 14.97 -18.51 -14.71
CA ALA A 14 14.51 -19.88 -15.01
C ALA A 14 14.26 -20.10 -16.49
N LEU A 15 13.91 -19.04 -17.24
CA LEU A 15 13.71 -19.08 -18.69
C LEU A 15 15.00 -18.79 -19.47
N GLY A 16 16.14 -18.61 -18.80
CA GLY A 16 17.44 -18.35 -19.44
C GLY A 16 17.59 -16.95 -20.04
N MET A 17 16.80 -15.97 -19.56
CA MET A 17 16.94 -14.57 -19.98
C MET A 17 18.24 -13.98 -19.45
N LYS A 18 18.82 -13.04 -20.21
CA LYS A 18 19.99 -12.28 -19.77
C LYS A 18 19.60 -11.17 -18.80
N ASP A 19 20.56 -10.75 -17.96
CA ASP A 19 20.36 -9.70 -16.97
C ASP A 19 19.77 -8.42 -17.57
N GLU A 20 20.31 -7.99 -18.73
CA GLU A 20 19.84 -6.77 -19.39
C GLU A 20 18.40 -6.87 -19.92
N GLU A 21 17.93 -8.08 -20.24
CA GLU A 21 16.56 -8.32 -20.68
C GLU A 21 15.60 -8.26 -19.50
N ILE A 22 16.01 -8.84 -18.36
CA ILE A 22 15.25 -8.82 -17.10
C ILE A 22 15.14 -7.38 -16.59
N ILE A 23 16.25 -6.64 -16.54
CA ILE A 23 16.30 -5.23 -16.12
C ILE A 23 15.35 -4.39 -16.98
N ARG A 24 15.47 -4.47 -18.30
CA ARG A 24 14.58 -3.72 -19.22
C ARG A 24 13.10 -4.10 -19.04
N GLY A 25 12.81 -5.35 -18.70
CA GLY A 25 11.45 -5.79 -18.40
C GLY A 25 10.89 -5.13 -17.15
N ILE A 26 11.69 -5.03 -16.10
CA ILE A 26 11.31 -4.37 -14.84
C ILE A 26 11.14 -2.87 -15.02
N GLU A 27 12.07 -2.20 -15.74
CA GLU A 27 12.01 -0.76 -16.01
C GLU A 27 10.77 -0.34 -16.82
N LYS A 28 10.25 -1.25 -17.65
CA LYS A 28 9.05 -1.02 -18.46
C LYS A 28 7.74 -1.32 -17.73
N LEU A 29 7.81 -1.79 -16.49
CA LEU A 29 6.62 -2.15 -15.73
C LEU A 29 5.81 -0.89 -15.42
N VAL A 30 4.63 -0.80 -15.99
CA VAL A 30 3.65 0.23 -15.67
C VAL A 30 2.73 -0.30 -14.57
N PRO A 31 2.61 0.38 -13.42
CA PRO A 31 1.68 -0.04 -12.38
C PRO A 31 0.25 -0.11 -12.91
N ILE A 32 -0.50 -1.12 -12.49
CA ILE A 32 -1.94 -1.21 -12.77
C ILE A 32 -2.64 -0.15 -11.91
N ALA A 33 -3.68 0.51 -12.45
CA ALA A 33 -4.49 1.48 -11.71
C ALA A 33 -4.94 0.92 -10.35
N GLY A 34 -4.86 1.73 -9.31
CA GLY A 34 -5.18 1.33 -7.94
C GLY A 34 -4.10 0.48 -7.25
N ARG A 35 -2.89 0.36 -7.82
CA ARG A 35 -1.77 -0.39 -7.22
C ARG A 35 -0.51 0.45 -7.13
N ASN A 36 -0.37 1.18 -6.02
CA ASN A 36 0.78 2.05 -5.75
C ASN A 36 1.09 3.04 -6.88
N ASN A 37 0.07 3.59 -7.54
CA ASN A 37 0.25 4.64 -8.52
C ASN A 37 0.53 5.98 -7.84
N LEU A 38 1.59 6.65 -8.27
CA LEU A 38 1.85 8.03 -7.88
C LEU A 38 1.14 8.96 -8.86
N ILE A 39 0.26 9.80 -8.33
CA ILE A 39 -0.46 10.83 -9.08
C ILE A 39 0.00 12.18 -8.53
N GLU A 40 0.75 12.92 -9.35
CA GLU A 40 1.23 14.26 -8.99
C GLU A 40 0.19 15.30 -9.39
N ALA A 41 -0.19 16.15 -8.46
CA ALA A 41 -1.00 17.33 -8.66
C ALA A 41 -0.23 18.58 -8.21
N GLU A 42 -0.74 19.77 -8.53
CA GLU A 42 -0.04 21.03 -8.29
C GLU A 42 0.38 21.25 -6.82
N HIS A 43 -0.42 20.78 -5.86
CA HIS A 43 -0.20 21.03 -4.44
C HIS A 43 -0.08 19.77 -3.58
N TYR A 44 -0.25 18.57 -4.15
CA TYR A 44 -0.19 17.30 -3.42
C TYR A 44 0.14 16.14 -4.34
N THR A 45 0.64 15.07 -3.75
CA THR A 45 0.86 13.79 -4.43
C THR A 45 -0.08 12.75 -3.81
N ILE A 46 -0.75 11.97 -4.65
CA ILE A 46 -1.60 10.86 -4.23
C ILE A 46 -0.86 9.56 -4.48
N ILE A 47 -0.85 8.68 -3.48
CA ILE A 47 -0.50 7.27 -3.64
C ILE A 47 -1.82 6.51 -3.79
N ASP A 48 -2.20 6.17 -5.02
CA ASP A 48 -3.41 5.40 -5.31
C ASP A 48 -3.11 3.90 -5.20
N ASP A 49 -3.57 3.28 -4.11
CA ASP A 49 -3.41 1.86 -3.80
C ASP A 49 -4.74 1.22 -3.37
N CYS A 50 -5.82 1.59 -4.04
CA CYS A 50 -7.20 1.29 -3.64
C CYS A 50 -7.79 0.01 -4.27
N TYR A 51 -7.03 -0.78 -5.03
CA TYR A 51 -7.54 -1.97 -5.73
C TYR A 51 -8.04 -3.05 -4.77
N ASN A 52 -7.33 -3.31 -3.69
CA ASN A 52 -7.68 -4.27 -2.65
C ASN A 52 -6.90 -3.95 -1.38
N ALA A 53 -7.48 -4.29 -0.22
CA ALA A 53 -6.89 -4.01 1.06
C ALA A 53 -6.85 -5.24 1.97
N ASN A 54 -5.72 -5.42 2.65
CA ASN A 54 -5.55 -6.33 3.77
C ASN A 54 -4.56 -5.70 4.77
N PRO A 55 -4.48 -6.21 6.02
CA PRO A 55 -3.64 -5.59 7.05
C PRO A 55 -2.16 -5.41 6.65
N ALA A 56 -1.60 -6.37 5.93
CA ALA A 56 -0.20 -6.31 5.51
C ALA A 56 0.03 -5.26 4.42
N SER A 57 -0.85 -5.22 3.39
CA SER A 57 -0.73 -4.24 2.31
C SER A 57 -0.97 -2.82 2.82
N MET A 58 -1.98 -2.59 3.66
CA MET A 58 -2.24 -1.27 4.25
C MET A 58 -1.05 -0.78 5.09
N LYS A 59 -0.48 -1.64 5.94
CA LYS A 59 0.72 -1.28 6.72
C LYS A 59 1.90 -0.94 5.80
N SER A 60 2.07 -1.68 4.70
CA SER A 60 3.13 -1.39 3.71
C SER A 60 2.91 -0.04 3.01
N SER A 61 1.67 0.30 2.65
CA SER A 61 1.35 1.59 2.03
C SER A 61 1.52 2.76 3.02
N LEU A 62 1.18 2.55 4.29
CA LEU A 62 1.46 3.51 5.37
C LEU A 62 2.96 3.71 5.60
N ASP A 63 3.79 2.67 5.46
CA ASP A 63 5.24 2.78 5.49
C ASP A 63 5.76 3.68 4.37
N VAL A 64 5.25 3.50 3.15
CA VAL A 64 5.62 4.35 2.00
C VAL A 64 5.19 5.81 2.25
N LEU A 65 3.96 6.02 2.71
CA LEU A 65 3.44 7.36 3.02
C LEU A 65 4.28 8.07 4.11
N ALA A 66 4.75 7.32 5.09
CA ALA A 66 5.54 7.86 6.20
C ALA A 66 6.95 8.34 5.79
N PHE A 67 7.43 8.04 4.58
CA PHE A 67 8.69 8.61 4.06
C PHE A 67 8.54 10.06 3.56
N ALA A 68 7.31 10.56 3.44
CA ALA A 68 7.10 11.94 3.00
C ALA A 68 7.51 12.95 4.09
N ASP A 69 8.33 13.94 3.72
CA ASP A 69 8.79 15.02 4.61
C ASP A 69 7.74 16.14 4.81
N THR A 70 6.50 15.88 4.42
CA THR A 70 5.40 16.84 4.47
C THR A 70 4.22 16.29 5.26
N ARG A 71 3.13 17.06 5.37
CA ARG A 71 1.90 16.60 5.99
C ARG A 71 1.36 15.37 5.24
N THR A 72 1.16 14.27 5.96
CA THR A 72 0.65 13.02 5.45
C THR A 72 -0.83 12.84 5.77
N VAL A 73 -1.62 12.39 4.80
CA VAL A 73 -3.04 12.09 4.94
C VAL A 73 -3.29 10.68 4.43
N ALA A 74 -3.82 9.79 5.25
CA ALA A 74 -4.25 8.46 4.85
C ALA A 74 -5.78 8.39 4.79
N ILE A 75 -6.31 7.97 3.64
CA ILE A 75 -7.75 7.70 3.45
C ILE A 75 -7.90 6.19 3.31
N LEU A 76 -8.46 5.54 4.33
CA LEU A 76 -8.55 4.09 4.43
C LEU A 76 -10.00 3.61 4.44
N GLY A 77 -10.29 2.60 3.63
CA GLY A 77 -11.58 1.92 3.57
C GLY A 77 -11.62 0.61 4.37
N ASP A 78 -12.77 -0.06 4.32
CA ASP A 78 -12.93 -1.37 4.93
C ASP A 78 -12.05 -2.42 4.22
N MET A 79 -11.51 -3.35 4.99
CA MET A 79 -10.84 -4.56 4.49
C MET A 79 -11.85 -5.71 4.49
N GLY A 80 -12.03 -6.35 3.34
CA GLY A 80 -12.90 -7.53 3.22
C GLY A 80 -12.21 -8.85 3.56
N GLU A 81 -13.01 -9.90 3.73
CA GLU A 81 -12.58 -11.30 3.82
C GLU A 81 -11.62 -11.63 4.98
N LEU A 82 -11.68 -10.88 6.09
CA LEU A 82 -10.80 -11.07 7.24
C LEU A 82 -11.34 -12.07 8.27
N GLY A 83 -12.59 -12.53 8.13
CA GLY A 83 -13.21 -13.50 9.05
C GLY A 83 -13.52 -12.89 10.43
N ALA A 84 -13.47 -13.72 11.48
CA ALA A 84 -13.91 -13.36 12.83
C ALA A 84 -13.07 -12.23 13.48
N ASP A 85 -11.84 -12.04 13.08
CA ASP A 85 -10.90 -11.06 13.65
C ASP A 85 -10.92 -9.70 12.92
N GLU A 86 -11.88 -9.48 12.00
CA GLU A 86 -11.93 -8.28 11.16
C GLU A 86 -11.80 -6.97 11.93
N LYS A 87 -12.54 -6.79 13.03
CA LYS A 87 -12.49 -5.58 13.86
C LYS A 87 -11.11 -5.35 14.46
N LYS A 88 -10.52 -6.42 15.01
CA LYS A 88 -9.18 -6.37 15.60
C LYS A 88 -8.13 -5.98 14.56
N MET A 89 -8.23 -6.57 13.36
CA MET A 89 -7.29 -6.28 12.28
C MET A 89 -7.42 -4.84 11.77
N HIS A 90 -8.64 -4.27 11.73
CA HIS A 90 -8.84 -2.86 11.43
C HIS A 90 -8.22 -1.97 12.52
N ALA A 91 -8.48 -2.25 13.81
CA ALA A 91 -7.89 -1.51 14.94
C ALA A 91 -6.35 -1.52 14.90
N GLU A 92 -5.73 -2.65 14.54
CA GLU A 92 -4.28 -2.77 14.39
C GLU A 92 -3.71 -1.84 13.30
N VAL A 93 -4.43 -1.65 12.19
CA VAL A 93 -4.02 -0.73 11.12
C VAL A 93 -4.12 0.72 11.58
N GLY A 94 -5.18 1.10 12.31
CA GLY A 94 -5.33 2.44 12.89
C GLY A 94 -4.18 2.76 13.84
N SER A 95 -3.93 1.88 14.83
CA SER A 95 -2.79 2.03 15.75
C SER A 95 -1.44 2.10 15.02
N TYR A 96 -1.30 1.37 13.91
CA TYR A 96 -0.09 1.40 13.08
C TYR A 96 0.11 2.75 12.40
N ALA A 97 -0.97 3.36 11.89
CA ALA A 97 -0.91 4.69 11.26
C ALA A 97 -0.41 5.76 12.25
N VAL A 98 -0.91 5.73 13.50
CA VAL A 98 -0.42 6.62 14.57
C VAL A 98 1.05 6.36 14.87
N LYS A 99 1.45 5.11 15.02
CA LYS A 99 2.86 4.74 15.27
C LYS A 99 3.80 5.24 14.17
N LYS A 100 3.30 5.33 12.93
CA LYS A 100 4.08 5.84 11.78
C LYS A 100 4.05 7.37 11.66
N GLY A 101 3.34 8.06 12.53
CA GLY A 101 3.28 9.52 12.54
C GLY A 101 2.43 10.11 11.41
N ILE A 102 1.44 9.36 10.89
CA ILE A 102 0.51 9.88 9.89
C ILE A 102 -0.27 11.05 10.48
N SER A 103 -0.24 12.20 9.80
CA SER A 103 -0.76 13.47 10.33
C SER A 103 -2.29 13.53 10.39
N LEU A 104 -2.97 12.81 9.48
CA LEU A 104 -4.44 12.73 9.43
C LEU A 104 -4.86 11.37 8.89
N LEU A 105 -5.77 10.71 9.61
CA LEU A 105 -6.42 9.47 9.20
C LEU A 105 -7.90 9.73 8.92
N ILE A 106 -8.36 9.42 7.70
CA ILE A 106 -9.76 9.47 7.29
C ILE A 106 -10.21 8.03 7.04
N CYS A 107 -11.21 7.57 7.80
CA CYS A 107 -11.73 6.21 7.70
C CYS A 107 -13.10 6.21 7.03
N ILE A 108 -13.28 5.39 6.00
CA ILE A 108 -14.51 5.30 5.20
C ILE A 108 -15.02 3.86 5.24
N GLY A 109 -16.15 3.65 5.87
CA GLY A 109 -16.78 2.33 5.98
C GLY A 109 -17.18 2.02 7.43
N THR A 110 -17.84 0.88 7.61
CA THR A 110 -18.34 0.46 8.93
C THR A 110 -17.22 -0.15 9.80
N LEU A 111 -16.40 -1.00 9.21
CA LEU A 111 -15.30 -1.67 9.92
C LEU A 111 -14.09 -0.74 10.10
N SER A 112 -13.87 0.17 9.17
CA SER A 112 -12.80 1.16 9.28
C SER A 112 -13.01 2.17 10.43
N ALA A 113 -14.22 2.23 11.02
CA ALA A 113 -14.45 2.94 12.29
C ALA A 113 -13.54 2.41 13.41
N GLU A 114 -13.22 1.12 13.41
CA GLU A 114 -12.29 0.53 14.40
C GLU A 114 -10.85 1.04 14.21
N MET A 115 -10.45 1.42 12.98
CA MET A 115 -9.17 2.09 12.75
C MET A 115 -9.15 3.48 13.41
N ALA A 116 -10.23 4.25 13.23
CA ALA A 116 -10.35 5.59 13.82
C ALA A 116 -10.41 5.54 15.36
N ASN A 117 -11.09 4.54 15.93
CA ASN A 117 -11.18 4.37 17.38
C ASN A 117 -9.85 3.97 18.03
N ALA A 118 -8.96 3.32 17.27
CA ALA A 118 -7.66 2.83 17.75
C ALA A 118 -6.50 3.80 17.43
N ALA A 119 -6.79 4.87 16.69
CA ALA A 119 -5.86 5.94 16.35
C ALA A 119 -5.93 7.06 17.39
#